data_66d7ddb5eed18e5d2b705778977beda9
#
_entry.id   66d7ddb5eed18e5d2b705778977beda9
#
_cell.length_a   1.000
_cell.length_b   1.000
_cell.length_c   1.000
_cell.angle_alpha   90.00
_cell.angle_beta   90.00
_cell.angle_gamma   90.00
#
_symmetry.space_group_name_H-M   'P 1'
#
loop_
_entity.id
_entity.type
_entity.pdbx_description
1 polymer ?
#
loop_
_entity_poly.entity_id
_entity_poly.type
_entity_poly.pdbx_seq_one_letter_code
_entity_poly.pdbx_strand_id
1 'polypeptide(L)'
;MNLHSSRRRFRPLIALGAGFLALALSTSMSFASTPNLPVVNGKHVFWGLGAASPPSPNNLIFHGGLVQTTPSTYVVFWGPAWQNGFSVSAQGFTYTHTSAMTYVKDLLSQYGGTPYAGIQTQFCQNIPSGLDSCAGQPTAQYITNPAGQLKGTWIDPSPVPAAIGTTSLLTNSVDDPVAAEAVKASQHFGYDVNATYLVFTEPGHIATAYGSVYCAYHSETAHTAGRGVRYSFMPYVPEQGAGCGQNFVNSSNDAYGHGYFDGYSVVTMHEVEEAVTDPDNDNGVQDGWNDASGSENGDKCAWTGLKNVTLGSQYFALQPLWSNEANGGTGGCVFTR
;
A
#
# COMPACT_ATOMS: atom_id res chain seq x y z
N MET A 1 87.59 23.70 -42.27
CA MET A 1 86.57 23.69 -41.22
C MET A 1 85.58 22.59 -41.57
N ASN A 2 85.81 21.40 -41.01
CA ASN A 2 85.09 20.19 -41.36
C ASN A 2 84.09 19.87 -40.30
N LEU A 3 82.82 19.77 -40.67
CA LEU A 3 81.74 19.30 -39.84
C LEU A 3 81.42 17.84 -40.18
N HIS A 4 81.70 16.94 -39.28
CA HIS A 4 81.40 15.53 -39.38
C HIS A 4 79.91 15.33 -38.94
N SER A 5 79.13 14.81 -39.85
CA SER A 5 77.75 14.40 -39.62
C SER A 5 77.71 12.90 -39.24
N SER A 6 77.38 12.59 -38.00
CA SER A 6 77.19 11.25 -37.50
C SER A 6 75.68 10.83 -37.74
N ARG A 7 75.45 9.89 -38.65
CA ARG A 7 74.14 9.23 -38.82
C ARG A 7 73.98 8.15 -37.77
N ARG A 8 73.07 8.32 -36.80
CA ARG A 8 72.56 7.24 -35.96
C ARG A 8 71.38 6.52 -36.61
N ARG A 9 71.54 5.23 -36.83
CA ARG A 9 70.54 4.33 -37.33
C ARG A 9 69.54 4.03 -36.18
N PHE A 10 68.27 4.35 -36.40
CA PHE A 10 67.19 3.91 -35.55
C PHE A 10 66.78 2.45 -35.93
N ARG A 11 66.79 1.57 -34.98
CA ARG A 11 66.17 0.23 -35.07
C ARG A 11 64.74 0.37 -34.58
N PRO A 12 63.71 -0.22 -35.23
CA PRO A 12 62.37 -0.25 -34.70
C PRO A 12 62.26 -1.32 -33.58
N LEU A 13 61.82 -0.91 -32.41
CA LEU A 13 61.32 -1.81 -31.39
C LEU A 13 59.92 -2.25 -31.76
N ILE A 14 59.76 -3.57 -31.91
CA ILE A 14 58.46 -4.21 -32.01
C ILE A 14 57.91 -4.30 -30.58
N ALA A 15 56.89 -3.51 -30.26
CA ALA A 15 56.15 -3.64 -29.03
C ALA A 15 55.10 -4.77 -29.18
N LEU A 16 55.31 -5.88 -28.49
CA LEU A 16 54.27 -6.90 -28.30
C LEU A 16 53.23 -6.31 -27.34
N GLY A 17 52.07 -5.97 -27.88
CA GLY A 17 50.88 -5.62 -27.10
C GLY A 17 50.29 -6.89 -26.47
N ALA A 18 50.48 -7.07 -25.16
CA ALA A 18 49.74 -8.04 -24.38
C ALA A 18 48.33 -7.48 -24.17
N GLY A 19 47.34 -7.98 -24.94
CA GLY A 19 45.96 -7.69 -24.72
C GLY A 19 45.47 -8.36 -23.45
N PHE A 20 45.29 -7.60 -22.40
CA PHE A 20 44.52 -8.06 -21.23
C PHE A 20 43.01 -8.05 -21.61
N LEU A 21 42.50 -9.24 -21.86
CA LEU A 21 41.04 -9.46 -21.95
C LEU A 21 40.50 -9.40 -20.53
N ALA A 22 39.98 -8.26 -20.12
CA ALA A 22 39.24 -8.12 -18.86
C ALA A 22 37.90 -8.85 -19.03
N LEU A 23 37.83 -10.08 -18.52
CA LEU A 23 36.57 -10.80 -18.35
C LEU A 23 35.81 -10.10 -17.22
N ALA A 24 34.87 -9.23 -17.55
CA ALA A 24 33.92 -8.71 -16.59
C ALA A 24 33.00 -9.87 -16.16
N LEU A 25 33.33 -10.53 -15.05
CA LEU A 25 32.37 -11.37 -14.34
C LEU A 25 31.32 -10.44 -13.74
N SER A 26 30.19 -10.29 -14.44
CA SER A 26 28.97 -9.79 -13.84
C SER A 26 28.48 -10.87 -12.87
N THR A 27 28.88 -10.77 -11.61
CA THR A 27 28.19 -11.47 -10.53
C THR A 27 26.81 -10.84 -10.41
N SER A 28 25.82 -11.40 -11.09
CA SER A 28 24.42 -11.22 -10.73
C SER A 28 24.30 -11.74 -9.29
N MET A 29 24.27 -10.82 -8.32
CA MET A 29 23.79 -11.15 -6.99
C MET A 29 22.31 -11.51 -7.17
N SER A 30 22.02 -12.81 -7.27
CA SER A 30 20.70 -13.32 -6.96
C SER A 30 20.48 -13.04 -5.49
N PHE A 31 19.78 -11.95 -5.18
CA PHE A 31 19.12 -11.84 -3.89
C PHE A 31 18.19 -13.03 -3.84
N ALA A 32 18.49 -14.02 -3.01
CA ALA A 32 17.52 -15.00 -2.61
C ALA A 32 16.36 -14.18 -2.06
N SER A 33 15.21 -14.18 -2.75
CA SER A 33 14.01 -13.55 -2.26
C SER A 33 13.68 -14.23 -0.94
N THR A 34 13.95 -13.56 0.17
CA THR A 34 13.26 -13.90 1.41
C THR A 34 11.78 -13.81 1.06
N PRO A 35 10.97 -14.84 1.40
CA PRO A 35 9.53 -14.73 1.18
C PRO A 35 9.09 -13.43 1.84
N ASN A 36 8.40 -12.58 1.08
CA ASN A 36 7.84 -11.36 1.62
C ASN A 36 6.80 -11.80 2.65
N LEU A 37 7.07 -11.52 3.91
CA LEU A 37 6.12 -11.80 4.97
C LEU A 37 4.99 -10.76 4.84
N PRO A 38 3.73 -11.17 4.83
CA PRO A 38 2.61 -10.24 4.74
C PRO A 38 2.56 -9.32 5.97
N VAL A 39 3.09 -9.77 7.10
CA VAL A 39 3.13 -9.02 8.36
C VAL A 39 4.57 -8.78 8.81
N VAL A 40 4.93 -7.51 9.05
CA VAL A 40 6.24 -7.08 9.55
C VAL A 40 6.05 -6.20 10.78
N ASN A 41 6.49 -6.64 11.95
CA ASN A 41 6.34 -5.92 13.22
C ASN A 41 4.87 -5.52 13.52
N GLY A 42 3.93 -6.42 13.27
CA GLY A 42 2.50 -6.17 13.43
C GLY A 42 1.90 -5.20 12.42
N LYS A 43 2.52 -5.04 11.27
CA LYS A 43 2.01 -4.26 10.14
C LYS A 43 1.73 -5.18 8.96
N HIS A 44 0.51 -5.12 8.44
CA HIS A 44 0.13 -5.75 7.19
C HIS A 44 0.61 -4.85 6.04
N VAL A 45 1.43 -5.39 5.15
CA VAL A 45 2.28 -4.60 4.27
C VAL A 45 1.91 -4.80 2.81
N PHE A 46 1.49 -3.74 2.15
CA PHE A 46 1.35 -3.73 0.70
C PHE A 46 2.70 -3.60 0.01
N TRP A 47 3.18 -4.70 -0.52
CA TRP A 47 4.46 -4.76 -1.22
C TRP A 47 4.41 -4.03 -2.56
N GLY A 48 5.49 -3.30 -2.87
CA GLY A 48 5.62 -2.61 -4.14
C GLY A 48 5.65 -3.54 -5.35
N LEU A 49 5.37 -2.97 -6.53
CA LEU A 49 5.43 -3.70 -7.80
C LEU A 49 6.79 -4.40 -7.97
N GLY A 50 6.77 -5.69 -8.18
CA GLY A 50 7.96 -6.54 -8.31
C GLY A 50 8.46 -7.15 -7.00
N ALA A 51 7.92 -6.73 -5.84
CA ALA A 51 8.19 -7.35 -4.55
C ALA A 51 7.03 -8.24 -4.06
N ALA A 52 5.82 -8.10 -4.63
CA ALA A 52 4.67 -8.88 -4.27
C ALA A 52 4.86 -10.38 -4.61
N SER A 53 4.42 -11.25 -3.70
CA SER A 53 4.42 -12.70 -3.91
C SER A 53 3.28 -13.11 -4.85
N PRO A 54 3.45 -14.19 -5.64
CA PRO A 54 2.32 -14.76 -6.38
C PRO A 54 1.19 -15.16 -5.44
N PRO A 55 -0.09 -14.94 -5.82
CA PRO A 55 -1.21 -15.30 -4.97
C PRO A 55 -1.27 -16.81 -4.75
N SER A 56 -1.56 -17.20 -3.50
CA SER A 56 -1.93 -18.57 -3.16
C SER A 56 -3.31 -18.90 -3.75
N PRO A 57 -3.55 -20.11 -4.27
CA PRO A 57 -4.85 -20.49 -4.80
C PRO A 57 -5.91 -20.78 -3.72
N ASN A 58 -5.51 -20.83 -2.44
CA ASN A 58 -6.41 -21.20 -1.36
C ASN A 58 -7.34 -20.04 -0.96
N ASN A 59 -8.56 -20.35 -0.53
CA ASN A 59 -9.47 -19.38 0.06
C ASN A 59 -8.89 -18.76 1.35
N LEU A 60 -9.38 -17.56 1.67
CA LEU A 60 -9.20 -16.99 2.99
C LEU A 60 -9.96 -17.83 4.01
N ILE A 61 -9.39 -18.00 5.19
CA ILE A 61 -10.03 -18.67 6.33
C ILE A 61 -10.16 -17.69 7.49
N PHE A 62 -11.22 -17.88 8.28
CA PHE A 62 -11.46 -17.06 9.45
C PHE A 62 -10.59 -17.55 10.62
N HIS A 63 -9.84 -16.65 11.24
CA HIS A 63 -8.92 -16.96 12.35
C HIS A 63 -9.52 -16.71 13.73
N GLY A 64 -10.71 -16.10 13.81
CA GLY A 64 -11.44 -15.91 15.07
C GLY A 64 -11.47 -14.47 15.58
N GLY A 65 -10.78 -13.55 14.89
CA GLY A 65 -10.70 -12.14 15.22
C GLY A 65 -11.93 -11.32 14.79
N LEU A 66 -11.80 -10.03 14.86
CA LEU A 66 -12.85 -9.11 14.47
C LEU A 66 -12.79 -8.81 12.96
N VAL A 67 -13.91 -8.35 12.42
CA VAL A 67 -13.99 -7.63 11.14
C VAL A 67 -14.71 -6.30 11.38
N GLN A 68 -14.60 -5.36 10.46
CA GLN A 68 -15.39 -4.14 10.52
C GLN A 68 -16.79 -4.42 9.98
N THR A 69 -17.74 -4.74 10.85
CA THR A 69 -19.12 -5.11 10.43
C THR A 69 -19.88 -3.95 9.80
N THR A 70 -19.50 -2.72 10.09
CA THR A 70 -20.04 -1.50 9.47
C THR A 70 -18.89 -0.57 9.11
N PRO A 71 -18.14 -0.84 8.03
CA PRO A 71 -16.92 -0.15 7.72
C PRO A 71 -17.05 1.36 7.65
N SER A 72 -16.08 2.06 8.21
CA SER A 72 -15.94 3.51 8.11
C SER A 72 -14.47 3.91 7.99
N THR A 73 -14.22 5.07 7.39
CA THR A 73 -12.88 5.64 7.25
C THR A 73 -12.83 7.08 7.71
N TYR A 74 -11.73 7.45 8.35
CA TYR A 74 -11.37 8.83 8.65
C TYR A 74 -10.01 9.13 8.03
N VAL A 75 -9.86 10.30 7.42
CA VAL A 75 -8.63 10.71 6.74
C VAL A 75 -7.94 11.80 7.50
N VAL A 76 -6.67 11.61 7.80
CA VAL A 76 -5.77 12.63 8.32
C VAL A 76 -4.74 12.98 7.27
N PHE A 77 -4.69 14.23 6.87
CA PHE A 77 -3.60 14.80 6.08
C PHE A 77 -2.61 15.41 7.06
N TRP A 78 -1.54 14.67 7.37
CA TRP A 78 -0.58 14.99 8.39
C TRP A 78 0.66 15.68 7.83
N GLY A 79 0.96 16.86 8.34
CA GLY A 79 2.08 17.68 7.96
C GLY A 79 1.69 19.10 7.53
N PRO A 80 2.57 20.09 7.78
CA PRO A 80 2.27 21.49 7.49
C PRO A 80 2.07 21.81 6.01
N ALA A 81 2.64 21.02 5.08
CA ALA A 81 2.48 21.28 3.65
C ALA A 81 1.07 21.01 3.15
N TRP A 82 0.29 20.15 3.81
CA TRP A 82 -1.13 19.99 3.49
C TRP A 82 -1.95 21.25 3.74
N GLN A 83 -1.53 22.09 4.69
CA GLN A 83 -2.16 23.36 4.98
C GLN A 83 -1.53 24.51 4.17
N ASN A 84 -0.20 24.56 4.09
CA ASN A 84 0.54 25.69 3.52
C ASN A 84 0.66 25.59 1.99
N GLY A 85 0.47 24.39 1.43
CA GLY A 85 0.50 24.11 -0.01
C GLY A 85 1.83 23.54 -0.48
N PHE A 86 1.70 22.66 -1.45
CA PHE A 86 2.79 22.18 -2.31
C PHE A 86 2.26 21.99 -3.74
N SER A 87 3.18 21.91 -4.69
CA SER A 87 2.83 21.58 -6.08
C SER A 87 3.92 20.75 -6.73
N VAL A 88 3.51 19.84 -7.60
CA VAL A 88 4.38 18.99 -8.42
C VAL A 88 3.91 19.05 -9.87
N SER A 89 4.85 19.20 -10.82
CA SER A 89 4.53 19.17 -12.26
C SER A 89 4.94 17.83 -12.86
N ALA A 90 4.02 17.19 -13.56
CA ALA A 90 4.24 15.92 -14.24
C ALA A 90 3.46 15.86 -15.56
N GLN A 91 4.12 15.48 -16.67
CA GLN A 91 3.53 15.33 -18.00
C GLN A 91 2.69 16.54 -18.47
N GLY A 92 3.14 17.77 -18.15
CA GLY A 92 2.46 19.01 -18.56
C GLY A 92 1.30 19.47 -17.65
N PHE A 93 1.00 18.72 -16.60
CA PHE A 93 0.01 19.10 -15.57
C PHE A 93 0.71 19.50 -14.28
N THR A 94 0.04 20.34 -13.48
CA THR A 94 0.50 20.71 -12.14
C THR A 94 -0.51 20.23 -11.12
N TYR A 95 -0.05 19.41 -10.20
CA TYR A 95 -0.84 18.86 -9.11
C TYR A 95 -0.46 19.52 -7.79
N THR A 96 -1.46 19.94 -7.05
CA THR A 96 -1.29 20.63 -5.77
C THR A 96 -1.71 19.74 -4.61
N HIS A 97 -1.42 20.17 -3.38
CA HIS A 97 -2.01 19.55 -2.19
C HIS A 97 -3.54 19.43 -2.29
N THR A 98 -4.23 20.45 -2.84
CA THR A 98 -5.67 20.40 -3.04
C THR A 98 -6.09 19.33 -4.05
N SER A 99 -5.33 19.16 -5.17
CA SER A 99 -5.61 18.10 -6.14
C SER A 99 -5.51 16.72 -5.49
N ALA A 100 -4.45 16.47 -4.72
CA ALA A 100 -4.24 15.22 -4.03
C ALA A 100 -5.34 14.94 -2.99
N MET A 101 -5.66 15.93 -2.15
CA MET A 101 -6.74 15.80 -1.16
C MET A 101 -8.11 15.56 -1.84
N THR A 102 -8.38 16.22 -2.96
CA THR A 102 -9.63 16.04 -3.70
C THR A 102 -9.73 14.64 -4.25
N TYR A 103 -8.66 14.13 -4.90
CA TYR A 103 -8.63 12.79 -5.46
C TYR A 103 -8.89 11.71 -4.39
N VAL A 104 -8.22 11.79 -3.24
CA VAL A 104 -8.42 10.86 -2.12
C VAL A 104 -9.83 10.95 -1.53
N LYS A 105 -10.34 12.17 -1.33
CA LYS A 105 -11.70 12.36 -0.80
C LYS A 105 -12.77 11.87 -1.76
N ASP A 106 -12.61 12.10 -3.04
CA ASP A 106 -13.57 11.63 -4.06
C ASP A 106 -13.59 10.11 -4.12
N LEU A 107 -12.41 9.46 -4.11
CA LEU A 107 -12.29 8.01 -4.05
C LEU A 107 -13.10 7.44 -2.86
N LEU A 108 -12.76 7.89 -1.65
CA LEU A 108 -13.32 7.33 -0.42
C LEU A 108 -14.79 7.70 -0.19
N SER A 109 -15.24 8.87 -0.65
CA SER A 109 -16.64 9.27 -0.52
C SER A 109 -17.59 8.52 -1.46
N GLN A 110 -17.07 8.04 -2.61
CA GLN A 110 -17.84 7.36 -3.64
C GLN A 110 -17.71 5.82 -3.59
N TYR A 111 -16.81 5.31 -2.76
CA TYR A 111 -16.48 3.90 -2.66
C TYR A 111 -17.60 3.07 -1.99
N GLY A 112 -18.08 3.49 -0.81
CA GLY A 112 -19.09 2.76 -0.05
C GLY A 112 -20.42 2.62 -0.80
N GLY A 113 -21.08 1.47 -0.64
CA GLY A 113 -22.31 1.13 -1.35
C GLY A 113 -22.11 0.65 -2.79
N THR A 114 -20.88 0.60 -3.29
CA THR A 114 -20.59 0.13 -4.66
C THR A 114 -20.48 -1.41 -4.71
N PRO A 115 -20.63 -2.02 -5.90
CA PRO A 115 -20.36 -3.45 -6.08
C PRO A 115 -18.91 -3.84 -5.75
N TYR A 116 -17.96 -2.91 -5.85
CA TYR A 116 -16.56 -3.15 -5.47
C TYR A 116 -16.44 -3.34 -3.94
N ALA A 117 -16.94 -2.39 -3.15
CA ALA A 117 -17.02 -2.53 -1.70
C ALA A 117 -17.92 -3.72 -1.27
N GLY A 118 -18.86 -4.12 -2.11
CA GLY A 118 -19.72 -5.27 -1.89
C GLY A 118 -18.98 -6.61 -1.79
N ILE A 119 -17.76 -6.72 -2.32
CA ILE A 119 -16.94 -7.95 -2.24
C ILE A 119 -16.76 -8.38 -0.79
N GLN A 120 -16.63 -7.43 0.14
CA GLN A 120 -16.41 -7.71 1.57
C GLN A 120 -17.61 -8.33 2.27
N THR A 121 -18.82 -8.18 1.72
CA THR A 121 -20.06 -8.62 2.40
C THR A 121 -20.23 -10.14 2.48
N GLN A 122 -19.34 -10.92 1.91
CA GLN A 122 -19.25 -12.37 2.08
C GLN A 122 -18.57 -12.79 3.39
N PHE A 123 -17.75 -11.90 3.97
CA PHE A 123 -17.01 -12.16 5.17
C PHE A 123 -17.78 -11.74 6.44
N CYS A 124 -17.46 -12.35 7.56
CA CYS A 124 -18.15 -12.14 8.82
C CYS A 124 -17.24 -12.44 10.01
N GLN A 125 -17.71 -12.13 11.21
CA GLN A 125 -17.13 -12.58 12.47
C GLN A 125 -18.13 -13.43 13.26
N ASN A 126 -17.75 -13.91 14.45
CA ASN A 126 -18.54 -14.74 15.36
C ASN A 126 -18.95 -16.10 14.76
N ILE A 127 -18.03 -16.68 14.00
CA ILE A 127 -18.12 -18.05 13.49
C ILE A 127 -16.93 -18.86 14.03
N PRO A 128 -16.94 -20.20 13.98
CA PRO A 128 -15.78 -21.00 14.31
C PRO A 128 -14.55 -20.68 13.45
N SER A 129 -13.37 -20.57 14.08
CA SER A 129 -12.09 -20.42 13.37
C SER A 129 -11.83 -21.62 12.44
N GLY A 130 -11.15 -21.37 11.32
CA GLY A 130 -10.81 -22.37 10.31
C GLY A 130 -11.85 -22.53 9.19
N LEU A 131 -12.97 -21.81 9.24
CA LEU A 131 -13.96 -21.81 8.16
C LEU A 131 -13.60 -20.81 7.06
N ASP A 132 -13.88 -21.18 5.82
CA ASP A 132 -13.71 -20.33 4.63
C ASP A 132 -15.03 -19.72 4.13
N SER A 133 -16.14 -19.93 4.85
CA SER A 133 -17.45 -19.41 4.51
C SER A 133 -18.29 -19.09 5.76
N CYS A 134 -19.03 -17.99 5.69
CA CYS A 134 -20.01 -17.60 6.70
C CYS A 134 -21.39 -18.26 6.49
N ALA A 135 -21.60 -18.93 5.36
CA ALA A 135 -22.90 -19.49 5.00
C ALA A 135 -23.34 -20.57 6.00
N GLY A 136 -24.60 -20.47 6.45
CA GLY A 136 -25.18 -21.42 7.39
C GLY A 136 -24.73 -21.27 8.85
N GLN A 137 -23.93 -20.26 9.16
CA GLN A 137 -23.46 -20.00 10.53
C GLN A 137 -24.48 -19.12 11.29
N PRO A 138 -25.16 -19.61 12.33
CA PRO A 138 -26.29 -18.92 12.97
C PRO A 138 -25.88 -17.66 13.74
N THR A 139 -24.61 -17.54 14.10
CA THR A 139 -24.06 -16.42 14.89
C THR A 139 -23.29 -15.42 14.02
N ALA A 140 -23.20 -15.67 12.71
CA ALA A 140 -22.42 -14.84 11.80
C ALA A 140 -22.90 -13.38 11.81
N GLN A 141 -21.95 -12.48 12.03
CA GLN A 141 -22.13 -11.03 11.86
C GLN A 141 -21.38 -10.60 10.60
N TYR A 142 -22.14 -10.45 9.52
CA TYR A 142 -21.59 -10.10 8.22
C TYR A 142 -21.12 -8.64 8.16
N ILE A 143 -20.10 -8.41 7.34
CA ILE A 143 -19.71 -7.07 6.92
C ILE A 143 -20.85 -6.50 6.07
N THR A 144 -21.22 -5.25 6.37
CA THR A 144 -22.19 -4.49 5.56
C THR A 144 -21.48 -3.55 4.60
N ASN A 145 -22.20 -3.09 3.59
CA ASN A 145 -21.67 -2.14 2.61
C ASN A 145 -22.50 -0.84 2.58
N PRO A 146 -22.42 0.00 3.62
CA PRO A 146 -23.18 1.25 3.63
C PRO A 146 -22.56 2.25 2.63
N ALA A 147 -23.40 3.09 2.02
CA ALA A 147 -22.92 4.31 1.37
C ALA A 147 -22.31 5.28 2.39
N GLY A 148 -21.39 6.15 1.93
CA GLY A 148 -20.81 7.17 2.80
C GLY A 148 -19.92 6.60 3.91
N GLN A 149 -19.03 5.69 3.58
CA GLN A 149 -18.06 5.14 4.51
C GLN A 149 -17.01 6.16 4.94
N LEU A 150 -16.66 7.17 4.12
CA LEU A 150 -15.86 8.31 4.55
C LEU A 150 -16.67 9.17 5.54
N LYS A 151 -16.23 9.19 6.80
CA LYS A 151 -16.90 9.88 7.91
C LYS A 151 -16.33 11.24 8.24
N GLY A 152 -15.05 11.48 7.92
CA GLY A 152 -14.42 12.75 8.19
C GLY A 152 -13.04 12.89 7.56
N THR A 153 -12.62 14.14 7.37
CA THR A 153 -11.27 14.48 6.94
C THR A 153 -10.73 15.59 7.81
N TRP A 154 -9.45 15.51 8.17
CA TRP A 154 -8.77 16.48 9.01
C TRP A 154 -7.38 16.78 8.45
N ILE A 155 -6.97 18.05 8.50
CA ILE A 155 -5.58 18.46 8.28
C ILE A 155 -4.95 18.67 9.64
N ASP A 156 -3.99 17.83 10.01
CA ASP A 156 -3.11 18.10 11.15
C ASP A 156 -1.83 18.78 10.63
N PRO A 157 -1.65 20.08 10.87
CA PRO A 157 -0.47 20.81 10.42
C PRO A 157 0.75 20.58 11.32
N SER A 158 0.67 19.71 12.32
CA SER A 158 1.83 19.40 13.15
C SER A 158 2.93 18.74 12.31
N PRO A 159 4.22 19.05 12.59
CA PRO A 159 5.31 18.50 11.79
C PRO A 159 5.35 16.98 11.84
N VAL A 160 5.55 16.36 10.69
CA VAL A 160 5.84 14.93 10.59
C VAL A 160 7.25 14.68 11.14
N PRO A 161 7.46 13.79 12.11
CA PRO A 161 8.78 13.52 12.67
C PRO A 161 9.75 12.98 11.61
N ALA A 162 11.01 13.42 11.66
CA ALA A 162 12.04 12.93 10.75
C ALA A 162 12.27 11.40 10.87
N ALA A 163 11.99 10.82 12.04
CA ALA A 163 12.14 9.39 12.28
C ALA A 163 11.20 8.52 11.43
N ILE A 164 10.05 9.05 10.99
CA ILE A 164 9.12 8.30 10.12
C ILE A 164 9.80 7.90 8.80
N GLY A 165 10.68 8.75 8.25
CA GLY A 165 11.40 8.48 7.01
C GLY A 165 12.40 7.31 7.10
N THR A 166 12.71 6.80 8.29
CA THR A 166 13.76 5.80 8.47
C THR A 166 13.33 4.55 9.24
N THR A 167 12.20 4.59 9.96
CA THR A 167 11.88 3.57 10.97
C THR A 167 10.47 3.01 10.93
N SER A 168 9.52 3.60 10.17
CA SER A 168 8.10 3.26 10.36
C SER A 168 7.79 1.76 10.16
N LEU A 169 8.36 1.09 9.17
CA LEU A 169 8.14 -0.35 8.98
C LEU A 169 8.93 -1.20 10.00
N LEU A 170 10.06 -0.70 10.50
CA LEU A 170 10.92 -1.41 11.45
C LEU A 170 10.49 -1.20 12.91
N THR A 171 9.66 -0.20 13.17
CA THR A 171 9.15 0.16 14.49
C THR A 171 7.85 -0.57 14.73
N ASN A 172 7.68 -1.17 15.91
CA ASN A 172 6.41 -1.78 16.28
C ASN A 172 5.30 -0.72 16.41
N SER A 173 4.03 -1.15 16.42
CA SER A 173 2.89 -0.23 16.44
C SER A 173 2.80 0.65 17.69
N VAL A 174 3.49 0.29 18.77
CA VAL A 174 3.50 1.09 20.03
C VAL A 174 4.34 2.36 19.90
N ASP A 175 5.48 2.25 19.19
CA ASP A 175 6.46 3.33 19.04
C ASP A 175 6.39 4.00 17.65
N ASP A 176 5.45 3.57 16.81
CA ASP A 176 5.29 4.10 15.46
C ASP A 176 4.68 5.51 15.51
N PRO A 177 5.35 6.53 14.95
CA PRO A 177 4.78 7.89 14.87
C PRO A 177 3.45 7.95 14.12
N VAL A 178 3.22 7.07 13.14
CA VAL A 178 1.94 6.97 12.42
C VAL A 178 0.85 6.44 13.33
N ALA A 179 1.14 5.45 14.16
CA ALA A 179 0.22 4.95 15.18
C ALA A 179 -0.15 6.06 16.19
N ALA A 180 0.83 6.86 16.61
CA ALA A 180 0.58 8.00 17.51
C ALA A 180 -0.32 9.05 16.85
N GLU A 181 -0.14 9.32 15.55
CA GLU A 181 -1.00 10.22 14.79
C GLU A 181 -2.42 9.66 14.62
N ALA A 182 -2.55 8.35 14.38
CA ALA A 182 -3.85 7.68 14.33
C ALA A 182 -4.61 7.78 15.67
N VAL A 183 -3.91 7.68 16.80
CA VAL A 183 -4.51 7.92 18.13
C VAL A 183 -5.02 9.34 18.25
N LYS A 184 -4.27 10.36 17.80
CA LYS A 184 -4.74 11.74 17.75
C LYS A 184 -5.99 11.91 16.88
N ALA A 185 -6.00 11.25 15.71
CA ALA A 185 -7.17 11.23 14.83
C ALA A 185 -8.39 10.62 15.52
N SER A 186 -8.22 9.49 16.21
CA SER A 186 -9.31 8.85 16.94
C SER A 186 -9.84 9.71 18.10
N GLN A 187 -9.00 10.56 18.69
CA GLN A 187 -9.41 11.55 19.68
C GLN A 187 -10.14 12.74 19.03
N HIS A 188 -9.71 13.15 17.83
CA HIS A 188 -10.31 14.26 17.09
C HIS A 188 -11.72 13.91 16.58
N PHE A 189 -11.89 12.75 15.96
CA PHE A 189 -13.16 12.31 15.37
C PHE A 189 -14.08 11.54 16.33
N GLY A 190 -13.53 10.98 17.39
CA GLY A 190 -14.14 9.95 18.22
C GLY A 190 -13.66 8.55 17.84
N TYR A 191 -13.48 7.68 18.84
CA TYR A 191 -13.13 6.29 18.62
C TYR A 191 -14.32 5.51 18.02
N ASP A 192 -14.07 4.80 16.92
CA ASP A 192 -15.02 3.91 16.29
C ASP A 192 -14.35 2.55 16.04
N VAL A 193 -14.90 1.47 16.59
CA VAL A 193 -14.38 0.11 16.44
C VAL A 193 -14.47 -0.41 15.01
N ASN A 194 -15.29 0.17 14.16
CA ASN A 194 -15.43 -0.17 12.75
C ASN A 194 -14.68 0.80 11.83
N ALA A 195 -13.81 1.65 12.39
CA ALA A 195 -13.10 2.65 11.59
C ALA A 195 -11.64 2.30 11.37
N THR A 196 -11.16 2.63 10.17
CA THR A 196 -9.74 2.77 9.85
C THR A 196 -9.38 4.24 9.73
N TYR A 197 -8.34 4.68 10.47
CA TYR A 197 -7.80 6.03 10.42
C TYR A 197 -6.64 6.07 9.42
N LEU A 198 -6.89 6.63 8.24
CA LEU A 198 -5.92 6.71 7.15
C LEU A 198 -5.02 7.93 7.35
N VAL A 199 -3.73 7.72 7.58
CA VAL A 199 -2.75 8.77 7.85
C VAL A 199 -1.93 9.05 6.59
N PHE A 200 -2.26 10.14 5.90
CA PHE A 200 -1.57 10.60 4.69
C PHE A 200 -0.48 11.60 5.08
N THR A 201 0.78 11.21 4.92
CA THR A 201 1.89 12.15 5.13
C THR A 201 2.12 13.04 3.92
N GLU A 202 2.64 14.24 4.16
CA GLU A 202 3.05 15.18 3.11
C GLU A 202 4.26 14.67 2.30
N PRO A 203 4.56 15.25 1.11
CA PRO A 203 5.74 14.89 0.34
C PRO A 203 7.05 15.02 1.14
N GLY A 204 8.03 14.15 0.83
CA GLY A 204 9.35 14.16 1.45
C GLY A 204 9.48 13.31 2.72
N HIS A 205 8.39 12.69 3.18
CA HIS A 205 8.38 11.82 4.36
C HIS A 205 8.22 10.35 3.97
N ILE A 206 9.33 9.76 3.54
CA ILE A 206 9.43 8.36 3.14
C ILE A 206 10.05 7.51 4.25
N ALA A 207 9.50 6.35 4.51
CA ALA A 207 10.05 5.39 5.45
C ALA A 207 11.13 4.51 4.78
N THR A 208 11.95 3.85 5.59
CA THR A 208 12.94 2.90 5.08
C THR A 208 12.25 1.83 4.22
N ALA A 209 12.80 1.58 3.04
CA ALA A 209 12.30 0.64 2.04
C ALA A 209 10.97 1.02 1.36
N TYR A 210 10.35 2.15 1.73
CA TYR A 210 9.18 2.67 1.04
C TYR A 210 9.46 2.89 -0.45
N GLY A 211 8.52 2.50 -1.29
CA GLY A 211 8.59 2.61 -2.75
C GLY A 211 9.53 1.64 -3.45
N SER A 212 10.55 1.15 -2.77
CA SER A 212 11.46 0.11 -3.29
C SER A 212 11.03 -1.29 -2.88
N VAL A 213 10.37 -1.41 -1.75
CA VAL A 213 9.94 -2.68 -1.17
C VAL A 213 8.44 -2.67 -0.90
N TYR A 214 7.91 -1.63 -0.26
CA TYR A 214 6.49 -1.51 0.07
C TYR A 214 5.93 -0.13 -0.28
N CYS A 215 4.59 -0.01 -0.39
CA CYS A 215 3.88 1.21 -0.76
C CYS A 215 3.02 1.77 0.37
N ALA A 216 2.51 0.93 1.24
CA ALA A 216 1.70 1.27 2.40
C ALA A 216 1.70 0.11 3.40
N TYR A 217 1.05 0.29 4.52
CA TYR A 217 0.68 -0.77 5.44
C TYR A 217 -0.53 -0.36 6.27
N HIS A 218 -1.28 -1.33 6.77
CA HIS A 218 -2.21 -1.10 7.87
C HIS A 218 -1.76 -1.86 9.13
N SER A 219 -2.30 -1.43 10.25
CA SER A 219 -1.98 -2.01 11.56
C SER A 219 -2.98 -1.52 12.59
N GLU A 220 -2.81 -2.01 13.80
CA GLU A 220 -3.53 -1.56 14.98
C GLU A 220 -2.55 -1.08 16.04
N THR A 221 -2.93 -0.06 16.81
CA THR A 221 -2.16 0.36 17.97
C THR A 221 -2.27 -0.68 19.07
N ALA A 222 -1.25 -0.80 19.93
CA ALA A 222 -1.30 -1.73 21.04
C ALA A 222 -2.56 -1.52 21.89
N HIS A 223 -3.23 -2.61 22.19
CA HIS A 223 -4.43 -2.64 23.00
C HIS A 223 -4.17 -2.12 24.41
N THR A 224 -4.64 -0.92 24.73
CA THR A 224 -4.88 -0.54 26.10
C THR A 224 -6.36 -0.77 26.40
N ALA A 225 -6.66 -1.77 27.26
CA ALA A 225 -8.02 -2.15 27.61
C ALA A 225 -8.91 -2.68 26.46
N GLY A 226 -8.34 -3.39 25.49
CA GLY A 226 -9.07 -4.05 24.41
C GLY A 226 -9.61 -3.10 23.32
N ARG A 227 -9.00 -1.93 23.18
CA ARG A 227 -9.37 -0.91 22.18
C ARG A 227 -8.14 -0.40 21.46
N GLY A 228 -7.66 -1.13 20.49
CA GLY A 228 -6.69 -0.62 19.54
C GLY A 228 -7.33 0.35 18.55
N VAL A 229 -6.54 1.29 18.06
CA VAL A 229 -6.93 2.19 16.98
C VAL A 229 -6.38 1.58 15.69
N ARG A 230 -7.25 1.21 14.77
CA ARG A 230 -6.89 0.66 13.46
C ARG A 230 -6.49 1.78 12.54
N TYR A 231 -5.37 1.65 11.88
CA TYR A 231 -4.84 2.71 11.05
C TYR A 231 -4.12 2.18 9.83
N SER A 232 -3.99 3.04 8.82
CA SER A 232 -3.15 2.77 7.67
C SER A 232 -2.18 3.92 7.44
N PHE A 233 -0.94 3.58 7.11
CA PHE A 233 0.06 4.54 6.66
C PHE A 233 -0.06 4.73 5.16
N MET A 234 -0.42 5.96 4.77
CA MET A 234 -0.54 6.40 3.40
C MET A 234 0.49 7.48 3.13
N PRO A 235 1.73 7.15 2.73
CA PRO A 235 2.71 8.17 2.37
C PRO A 235 2.28 8.90 1.09
N TYR A 236 3.00 9.97 0.69
CA TYR A 236 2.73 10.62 -0.59
C TYR A 236 3.16 9.69 -1.74
N VAL A 237 2.25 8.78 -2.12
CA VAL A 237 2.50 7.67 -3.07
C VAL A 237 3.11 8.12 -4.40
N PRO A 238 2.73 9.29 -5.02
CA PRO A 238 3.32 9.71 -6.29
C PRO A 238 4.84 9.91 -6.26
N GLU A 239 5.48 10.10 -5.10
CA GLU A 239 6.95 10.21 -5.02
C GLU A 239 7.67 8.92 -5.41
N GLN A 240 6.98 7.78 -5.38
CA GLN A 240 7.55 6.48 -5.68
C GLN A 240 7.32 6.04 -7.14
N GLY A 241 6.63 6.87 -7.89
CA GLY A 241 6.42 6.64 -9.31
C GLY A 241 5.77 5.28 -9.60
N ALA A 242 6.25 4.61 -10.63
CA ALA A 242 5.69 3.34 -11.10
C ALA A 242 5.83 2.20 -10.07
N GLY A 243 6.78 2.26 -9.13
CA GLY A 243 6.96 1.25 -8.09
C GLY A 243 5.75 1.09 -7.17
N CYS A 244 4.98 2.17 -7.00
CA CYS A 244 3.72 2.19 -6.26
C CYS A 244 2.52 2.60 -7.12
N GLY A 245 2.54 2.27 -8.41
CA GLY A 245 1.38 2.30 -9.28
C GLY A 245 1.14 3.57 -10.08
N GLN A 246 1.99 4.61 -9.98
CA GLN A 246 1.84 5.79 -10.83
C GLN A 246 1.88 5.41 -12.30
N ASN A 247 0.92 5.89 -13.09
CA ASN A 247 0.76 5.61 -14.51
C ASN A 247 0.69 4.11 -14.87
N PHE A 248 0.30 3.26 -13.92
CA PHE A 248 0.24 1.83 -14.16
C PHE A 248 -1.00 1.42 -14.98
N VAL A 249 -2.14 2.04 -14.73
CA VAL A 249 -3.39 1.81 -15.46
C VAL A 249 -3.58 2.88 -16.52
N ASN A 250 -3.44 4.15 -16.16
CA ASN A 250 -3.54 5.28 -17.05
C ASN A 250 -2.14 5.76 -17.43
N SER A 251 -1.68 5.47 -18.66
CA SER A 251 -0.32 5.79 -19.12
C SER A 251 -0.07 7.29 -19.30
N SER A 252 -1.13 8.10 -19.36
CA SER A 252 -1.08 9.55 -19.51
C SER A 252 -1.77 10.23 -18.35
N ASN A 253 -1.19 11.33 -17.90
CA ASN A 253 -1.78 12.16 -16.87
C ASN A 253 -2.91 13.04 -17.44
N ASP A 254 -3.83 13.45 -16.58
CA ASP A 254 -4.85 14.46 -16.89
C ASP A 254 -5.01 15.49 -15.78
N ALA A 255 -5.85 16.48 -15.98
CA ALA A 255 -6.05 17.57 -15.02
C ALA A 255 -6.71 17.13 -13.70
N TYR A 256 -7.45 16.02 -13.68
CA TYR A 256 -8.05 15.47 -12.47
C TYR A 256 -7.02 14.71 -11.63
N GLY A 257 -6.06 14.07 -12.30
CA GLY A 257 -5.00 13.29 -11.65
C GLY A 257 -4.96 11.82 -12.03
N HIS A 258 -5.81 11.37 -12.97
CA HIS A 258 -5.64 10.02 -13.51
C HIS A 258 -4.23 9.89 -14.11
N GLY A 259 -3.66 8.73 -13.97
CA GLY A 259 -2.25 8.47 -14.24
C GLY A 259 -1.35 8.88 -13.07
N TYR A 260 -1.28 10.16 -12.76
CA TYR A 260 -0.41 10.66 -11.69
C TYR A 260 -0.77 10.12 -10.30
N PHE A 261 -2.07 10.04 -9.99
CA PHE A 261 -2.58 9.53 -8.72
C PHE A 261 -3.09 8.09 -8.79
N ASP A 262 -2.87 7.34 -9.88
CA ASP A 262 -3.29 5.93 -9.96
C ASP A 262 -2.79 5.12 -8.75
N GLY A 263 -1.54 5.36 -8.33
CA GLY A 263 -0.99 4.72 -7.15
C GLY A 263 -1.75 5.02 -5.87
N TYR A 264 -2.28 6.24 -5.70
CA TYR A 264 -3.09 6.53 -4.51
C TYR A 264 -4.35 5.68 -4.44
N SER A 265 -5.08 5.52 -5.55
CA SER A 265 -6.30 4.72 -5.51
C SER A 265 -6.00 3.22 -5.34
N VAL A 266 -4.97 2.71 -6.01
CA VAL A 266 -4.55 1.30 -5.86
C VAL A 266 -4.17 1.00 -4.41
N VAL A 267 -3.26 1.81 -3.86
CA VAL A 267 -2.68 1.60 -2.53
C VAL A 267 -3.72 1.85 -1.43
N THR A 268 -4.50 2.94 -1.52
CA THR A 268 -5.50 3.25 -0.51
C THR A 268 -6.58 2.18 -0.43
N MET A 269 -7.05 1.69 -1.59
CA MET A 269 -8.12 0.68 -1.57
C MET A 269 -7.63 -0.69 -1.17
N HIS A 270 -6.36 -1.04 -1.42
CA HIS A 270 -5.75 -2.25 -0.87
C HIS A 270 -5.85 -2.26 0.66
N GLU A 271 -5.29 -1.24 1.31
CA GLU A 271 -5.24 -1.16 2.77
C GLU A 271 -6.62 -1.00 3.43
N VAL A 272 -7.54 -0.26 2.79
CA VAL A 272 -8.90 -0.11 3.32
C VAL A 272 -9.64 -1.44 3.30
N GLU A 273 -9.52 -2.20 2.22
CA GLU A 273 -10.26 -3.45 2.05
C GLU A 273 -9.70 -4.57 2.94
N GLU A 274 -8.40 -4.61 3.15
CA GLU A 274 -7.79 -5.54 4.08
C GLU A 274 -8.18 -5.21 5.51
N ALA A 275 -8.04 -3.95 5.94
CA ALA A 275 -8.47 -3.53 7.27
C ALA A 275 -9.97 -3.76 7.56
N VAL A 276 -10.81 -3.94 6.54
CA VAL A 276 -12.23 -4.31 6.73
C VAL A 276 -12.37 -5.77 7.14
N THR A 277 -11.59 -6.67 6.57
CA THR A 277 -11.65 -8.11 6.81
C THR A 277 -10.68 -8.61 7.88
N ASP A 278 -9.58 -7.89 8.10
CA ASP A 278 -8.54 -8.19 9.07
C ASP A 278 -8.01 -6.91 9.73
N PRO A 279 -8.81 -6.25 10.57
CA PRO A 279 -8.46 -4.94 11.13
C PRO A 279 -7.44 -5.00 12.26
N ASP A 280 -7.23 -6.16 12.86
CA ASP A 280 -6.38 -6.36 14.01
C ASP A 280 -5.03 -6.93 13.56
N ASN A 281 -4.00 -6.75 14.34
CA ASN A 281 -2.67 -7.27 14.04
C ASN A 281 -2.26 -8.35 15.05
N ASP A 282 -1.21 -9.09 14.73
CA ASP A 282 -0.66 -10.21 15.49
C ASP A 282 -0.19 -9.92 16.93
N ASN A 283 -0.48 -8.77 17.50
CA ASN A 283 -0.05 -8.40 18.86
C ASN A 283 -0.80 -9.17 19.97
N GLY A 284 -1.07 -10.45 19.75
CA GLY A 284 -1.76 -11.33 20.69
C GLY A 284 -3.27 -11.32 20.58
N VAL A 285 -3.79 -10.77 19.50
CA VAL A 285 -5.19 -10.81 19.06
C VAL A 285 -5.30 -11.80 17.90
N GLN A 286 -6.45 -12.43 17.74
CA GLN A 286 -6.69 -13.32 16.61
C GLN A 286 -6.98 -12.48 15.36
N ASP A 287 -6.36 -12.86 14.24
CA ASP A 287 -6.63 -12.27 12.93
C ASP A 287 -8.06 -12.51 12.48
N GLY A 288 -8.55 -11.68 11.56
CA GLY A 288 -9.83 -11.86 10.89
C GLY A 288 -9.76 -12.90 9.78
N TRP A 289 -9.60 -12.46 8.54
CA TRP A 289 -9.59 -13.30 7.35
C TRP A 289 -8.28 -13.17 6.56
N ASN A 290 -7.47 -14.22 6.60
CA ASN A 290 -6.30 -14.37 5.75
C ASN A 290 -6.15 -15.83 5.30
N ASP A 291 -5.24 -16.11 4.36
CA ASP A 291 -4.97 -17.49 3.96
C ASP A 291 -3.89 -18.14 4.85
N ALA A 292 -3.59 -19.40 4.60
CA ALA A 292 -2.61 -20.16 5.38
C ALA A 292 -1.17 -19.59 5.34
N SER A 293 -0.89 -18.66 4.44
CA SER A 293 0.39 -17.93 4.37
C SER A 293 0.31 -16.54 5.02
N GLY A 294 -0.85 -16.15 5.54
CA GLY A 294 -1.11 -14.85 6.12
C GLY A 294 -1.45 -13.77 5.09
N SER A 295 -1.69 -14.14 3.82
CA SER A 295 -2.09 -13.18 2.79
C SER A 295 -3.58 -12.84 2.90
N GLU A 296 -3.90 -11.57 2.80
CA GLU A 296 -5.24 -11.02 2.90
C GLU A 296 -5.91 -10.89 1.51
N ASN A 297 -7.10 -10.33 1.49
CA ASN A 297 -7.91 -10.26 0.27
C ASN A 297 -7.30 -9.35 -0.82
N GLY A 298 -6.61 -8.29 -0.45
CA GLY A 298 -5.87 -7.41 -1.36
C GLY A 298 -4.57 -8.03 -1.85
N ASP A 299 -3.79 -8.61 -0.94
CA ASP A 299 -2.51 -9.27 -1.22
C ASP A 299 -2.61 -10.33 -2.30
N LYS A 300 -3.65 -11.18 -2.20
CA LYS A 300 -3.90 -12.29 -3.14
C LYS A 300 -4.14 -11.80 -4.57
N CYS A 301 -4.47 -10.54 -4.74
CA CYS A 301 -4.75 -9.92 -6.04
C CYS A 301 -3.80 -8.76 -6.36
N ALA A 302 -2.75 -8.58 -5.56
CA ALA A 302 -1.83 -7.47 -5.68
C ALA A 302 -1.20 -7.39 -7.08
N TRP A 303 -1.24 -6.21 -7.67
CA TRP A 303 -0.68 -5.89 -8.99
C TRP A 303 -1.20 -6.72 -10.17
N THR A 304 -2.29 -7.49 -9.97
CA THR A 304 -2.84 -8.39 -10.99
C THR A 304 -4.12 -7.80 -11.58
N GLY A 305 -4.18 -7.62 -12.91
CA GLY A 305 -5.39 -7.24 -13.62
C GLY A 305 -5.97 -5.87 -13.25
N LEU A 306 -5.13 -4.93 -12.78
CA LEU A 306 -5.54 -3.57 -12.45
C LEU A 306 -6.28 -2.91 -13.61
N LYS A 307 -7.33 -2.17 -13.29
CA LYS A 307 -8.11 -1.43 -14.29
C LYS A 307 -8.82 -0.23 -13.69
N ASN A 308 -9.35 0.64 -14.54
CA ASN A 308 -10.25 1.68 -14.13
C ASN A 308 -11.61 1.10 -13.71
N VAL A 309 -12.07 1.46 -12.51
CA VAL A 309 -13.38 1.12 -11.96
C VAL A 309 -14.14 2.41 -11.71
N THR A 310 -15.37 2.50 -12.22
CA THR A 310 -16.24 3.65 -11.95
C THR A 310 -16.81 3.54 -10.55
N LEU A 311 -16.52 4.56 -9.73
CA LEU A 311 -17.11 4.75 -8.41
C LEU A 311 -17.85 6.08 -8.43
N GLY A 312 -19.18 6.03 -8.38
CA GLY A 312 -20.01 7.23 -8.49
C GLY A 312 -19.82 7.97 -9.81
N SER A 313 -19.32 9.20 -9.77
CA SER A 313 -19.16 10.05 -10.95
C SER A 313 -17.76 10.01 -11.58
N GLN A 314 -16.81 9.36 -10.93
CA GLN A 314 -15.40 9.28 -11.37
C GLN A 314 -15.00 7.82 -11.60
N TYR A 315 -13.88 7.61 -12.27
CA TYR A 315 -13.21 6.31 -12.31
C TYR A 315 -11.87 6.40 -11.61
N PHE A 316 -11.43 5.27 -11.05
CA PHE A 316 -10.16 5.16 -10.35
C PHE A 316 -9.44 3.88 -10.76
N ALA A 317 -8.13 3.95 -10.83
CA ALA A 317 -7.28 2.78 -11.01
C ALA A 317 -7.38 1.91 -9.75
N LEU A 318 -7.89 0.70 -9.87
CA LEU A 318 -8.03 -0.23 -8.74
C LEU A 318 -7.47 -1.60 -9.10
N GLN A 319 -7.03 -2.33 -8.08
CA GLN A 319 -6.77 -3.76 -8.19
C GLN A 319 -8.05 -4.55 -7.90
N PRO A 320 -8.18 -5.80 -8.38
CA PRO A 320 -9.24 -6.69 -7.90
C PRO A 320 -8.98 -7.13 -6.47
N LEU A 321 -10.01 -7.67 -5.82
CA LEU A 321 -9.93 -8.23 -4.47
C LEU A 321 -10.27 -9.71 -4.51
N TRP A 322 -9.70 -10.47 -3.58
CA TRP A 322 -10.04 -11.88 -3.47
C TRP A 322 -11.45 -12.06 -2.92
N SER A 323 -12.18 -12.93 -3.59
CA SER A 323 -13.50 -13.39 -3.17
C SER A 323 -13.48 -14.91 -3.04
N ASN A 324 -13.81 -15.43 -1.86
CA ASN A 324 -13.95 -16.86 -1.64
C ASN A 324 -15.11 -17.47 -2.44
N GLU A 325 -16.18 -16.68 -2.70
CA GLU A 325 -17.35 -17.11 -3.46
C GLU A 325 -17.13 -17.14 -4.97
N ALA A 326 -16.06 -16.50 -5.47
CA ALA A 326 -15.77 -16.47 -6.89
C ALA A 326 -15.55 -17.88 -7.44
N ASN A 327 -15.79 -18.05 -8.75
CA ASN A 327 -15.57 -19.31 -9.46
C ASN A 327 -16.28 -20.50 -8.81
N GLY A 328 -17.49 -20.30 -8.26
CA GLY A 328 -18.26 -21.36 -7.61
C GLY A 328 -17.72 -21.80 -6.27
N GLY A 329 -17.03 -20.92 -5.54
CA GLY A 329 -16.48 -21.18 -4.21
C GLY A 329 -15.01 -21.63 -4.19
N THR A 330 -14.35 -21.65 -5.36
CA THR A 330 -12.92 -21.96 -5.43
C THR A 330 -12.02 -20.74 -5.27
N GLY A 331 -12.63 -19.57 -5.13
CA GLY A 331 -11.96 -18.29 -4.95
C GLY A 331 -11.44 -17.66 -6.24
N GLY A 332 -11.19 -16.38 -6.18
CA GLY A 332 -10.61 -15.64 -7.31
C GLY A 332 -10.66 -14.14 -7.13
N CYS A 333 -9.84 -13.44 -7.93
CA CYS A 333 -9.75 -12.00 -7.95
C CYS A 333 -10.92 -11.39 -8.76
N VAL A 334 -11.72 -10.55 -8.13
CA VAL A 334 -12.90 -9.92 -8.74
C VAL A 334 -12.95 -8.42 -8.46
N PHE A 335 -13.78 -7.69 -9.23
CA PHE A 335 -14.03 -6.25 -9.03
C PHE A 335 -15.45 -5.96 -8.52
N THR A 336 -16.28 -6.96 -8.41
CA THR A 336 -17.69 -6.78 -8.02
C THR A 336 -18.22 -8.03 -7.34
N ARG A 337 -19.16 -7.80 -6.42
CA ARG A 337 -20.06 -8.81 -5.87
C ARG A 337 -21.48 -8.27 -5.89
#